data_afb1cf417436c5001c5370a46e10f170
#
_entry.id   afb1cf417436c5001c5370a46e10f170
#
_cell.length_a   1.000
_cell.length_b   1.000
_cell.length_c   1.000
_cell.angle_alpha   90.00
_cell.angle_beta   90.00
_cell.angle_gamma   90.00
#
_symmetry.space_group_name_H-M   'P 1'
#
loop_
_entity.id
_entity.type
_entity.pdbx_description
1 polymer ?
#
loop_
_entity_poly.entity_id
_entity_poly.type
_entity_poly.pdbx_seq_one_letter_code
_entity_poly.pdbx_strand_id
1 'polypeptide(L)'
;SIGTFAQHGTINIQTNLDSTKILQYEIDTLESYQVGPGIIYTRFDITANTGVLRHCYIYEVDLTNPYNTVEESHHTTIGYTERMAEAHARLDAPNHRSIGSVNCNFWIVSTQDEGQYNGLTGVACTGQVRNGKIGANITNWNIGHGSADPVLGRSQDIGYLMIDDQKRAHIDQFSWDAHIAIGDQAMPIKETNRNRNNPSDNEVVLFNSDMGTKATLTKDVIDARLGTNLPMIELVVKLDQDWAINQHMFGEVVSINTVGGTKIEEGYAVFRGRGTGKTFLETAKVGDKVQFIIGMYESHSLERPNIMQLSAGNCYVMREGKLTNRNWNEDYNNKNYPRTGFGVSKDHNTLWMMVMEKPG
;
A
#
# COMPACT_ATOMS: atom_id res chain seq x y z
N SER A 1 33.06 -20.05 -0.95
CA SER A 1 32.85 -19.32 -2.22
C SER A 1 32.04 -20.18 -3.14
N ILE A 2 30.76 -19.90 -3.29
CA ILE A 2 29.92 -20.49 -4.33
C ILE A 2 30.25 -19.74 -5.60
N GLY A 3 30.82 -20.45 -6.57
CA GLY A 3 31.24 -19.85 -7.83
C GLY A 3 30.05 -19.29 -8.59
N THR A 4 30.12 -18.05 -8.97
CA THR A 4 29.22 -17.39 -9.90
C THR A 4 29.39 -18.01 -11.29
N PHE A 5 28.40 -18.76 -11.75
CA PHE A 5 28.34 -19.16 -13.13
C PHE A 5 27.58 -18.07 -13.88
N ALA A 6 28.29 -17.37 -14.79
CA ALA A 6 27.63 -16.53 -15.79
C ALA A 6 26.73 -17.44 -16.62
N GLN A 7 25.45 -17.21 -16.60
CA GLN A 7 24.51 -17.98 -17.41
C GLN A 7 23.93 -17.05 -18.48
N HIS A 8 24.15 -17.44 -19.73
CA HIS A 8 23.53 -16.80 -20.88
C HIS A 8 22.26 -17.55 -21.26
N GLY A 9 21.18 -16.81 -21.56
CA GLY A 9 19.90 -17.39 -21.96
C GLY A 9 19.11 -16.46 -22.86
N THR A 10 18.16 -17.03 -23.56
CA THR A 10 17.24 -16.28 -24.43
C THR A 10 15.81 -16.48 -23.96
N ILE A 11 15.06 -15.37 -23.80
CA ILE A 11 13.62 -15.39 -23.53
C ILE A 11 12.87 -14.86 -24.74
N ASN A 12 11.85 -15.59 -25.15
CA ASN A 12 10.90 -15.16 -26.18
C ASN A 12 9.58 -14.82 -25.52
N ILE A 13 9.13 -13.58 -25.66
CA ILE A 13 7.87 -13.09 -25.12
C ILE A 13 6.94 -12.78 -26.28
N GLN A 14 5.82 -13.50 -26.35
CA GLN A 14 4.73 -13.19 -27.26
C GLN A 14 3.85 -12.12 -26.60
N THR A 15 3.68 -10.98 -27.26
CA THR A 15 2.84 -9.91 -26.73
C THR A 15 1.38 -10.15 -27.07
N ASN A 16 0.48 -9.84 -26.12
CA ASN A 16 -0.96 -9.92 -26.36
C ASN A 16 -1.48 -8.77 -27.26
N LEU A 17 -0.66 -7.72 -27.45
CA LEU A 17 -1.01 -6.58 -28.31
C LEU A 17 -0.87 -6.88 -29.78
N ASP A 18 0.03 -7.78 -30.14
CA ASP A 18 0.25 -8.25 -31.49
C ASP A 18 0.75 -9.70 -31.41
N SER A 19 -0.16 -10.66 -31.63
CA SER A 19 0.14 -12.08 -31.55
C SER A 19 1.14 -12.56 -32.61
N THR A 20 1.45 -11.74 -33.60
CA THR A 20 2.47 -12.02 -34.63
C THR A 20 3.84 -11.54 -34.21
N LYS A 21 3.94 -10.75 -33.15
CA LYS A 21 5.18 -10.12 -32.70
C LYS A 21 5.75 -10.86 -31.49
N ILE A 22 6.86 -11.54 -31.71
CA ILE A 22 7.66 -12.14 -30.64
C ILE A 22 8.78 -11.17 -30.29
N LEU A 23 8.85 -10.76 -29.03
CA LEU A 23 9.96 -10.00 -28.48
C LEU A 23 10.98 -11.00 -27.95
N GLN A 24 12.20 -10.92 -28.48
CA GLN A 24 13.31 -11.72 -28.03
C GLN A 24 14.24 -10.89 -27.17
N TYR A 25 14.63 -11.45 -26.04
CA TYR A 25 15.58 -10.85 -25.12
C TYR A 25 16.68 -11.84 -24.80
N GLU A 26 17.90 -11.34 -24.81
CA GLU A 26 19.06 -12.05 -24.29
C GLU A 26 19.23 -11.69 -22.81
N ILE A 27 19.54 -12.67 -21.99
CA ILE A 27 19.77 -12.51 -20.57
C ILE A 27 21.16 -13.03 -20.24
N ASP A 28 21.95 -12.15 -19.62
CA ASP A 28 23.27 -12.47 -19.12
C ASP A 28 23.31 -12.30 -17.60
N THR A 29 23.38 -13.41 -16.87
CA THR A 29 23.56 -13.39 -15.42
C THR A 29 25.01 -13.02 -15.11
N LEU A 30 25.19 -11.88 -14.45
CA LEU A 30 26.51 -11.35 -14.11
C LEU A 30 26.98 -11.86 -12.74
N GLU A 31 26.07 -11.94 -11.78
CA GLU A 31 26.33 -12.44 -10.45
C GLU A 31 25.07 -13.02 -9.81
N SER A 32 25.24 -14.06 -9.01
CA SER A 32 24.16 -14.62 -8.19
C SER A 32 24.78 -15.27 -6.96
N TYR A 33 24.29 -14.88 -5.78
CA TYR A 33 24.78 -15.41 -4.50
C TYR A 33 23.76 -15.26 -3.38
N GLN A 34 23.92 -16.08 -2.37
CA GLN A 34 23.08 -16.02 -1.19
C GLN A 34 23.50 -14.86 -0.27
N VAL A 35 22.56 -13.97 0.07
CA VAL A 35 22.77 -12.80 0.94
C VAL A 35 22.23 -13.01 2.36
N GLY A 36 21.36 -13.99 2.53
CA GLY A 36 20.78 -14.38 3.81
C GLY A 36 20.20 -15.80 3.72
N PRO A 37 19.77 -16.42 4.82
CA PRO A 37 19.15 -17.73 4.80
C PRO A 37 17.91 -17.72 3.88
N GLY A 38 17.93 -18.49 2.77
CA GLY A 38 16.83 -18.53 1.80
C GLY A 38 16.61 -17.24 1.03
N ILE A 39 17.62 -16.35 0.98
CA ILE A 39 17.56 -15.10 0.19
C ILE A 39 18.70 -15.10 -0.81
N ILE A 40 18.38 -15.07 -2.09
CA ILE A 40 19.31 -15.04 -3.19
C ILE A 40 19.22 -13.67 -3.87
N TYR A 41 20.37 -13.03 -4.03
CA TYR A 41 20.52 -11.85 -4.88
C TYR A 41 21.07 -12.26 -6.22
N THR A 42 20.49 -11.73 -7.29
CA THR A 42 20.96 -11.94 -8.65
C THR A 42 20.99 -10.60 -9.40
N ARG A 43 22.09 -10.34 -10.08
CA ARG A 43 22.23 -9.25 -11.05
C ARG A 43 22.37 -9.84 -12.44
N PHE A 44 21.60 -9.32 -13.38
CA PHE A 44 21.64 -9.77 -14.76
C PHE A 44 21.33 -8.61 -15.72
N ASP A 45 21.78 -8.76 -16.94
CA ASP A 45 21.51 -7.86 -18.03
C ASP A 45 20.44 -8.44 -18.94
N ILE A 46 19.53 -7.60 -19.42
CA ILE A 46 18.55 -7.94 -20.44
C ILE A 46 18.83 -7.07 -21.66
N THR A 47 19.10 -7.72 -22.80
CA THR A 47 19.28 -7.03 -24.07
C THR A 47 18.13 -7.37 -25.01
N ALA A 48 17.38 -6.36 -25.43
CA ALA A 48 16.35 -6.53 -26.45
C ALA A 48 16.98 -6.73 -27.85
N ASN A 49 16.25 -7.37 -28.76
CA ASN A 49 16.66 -7.51 -30.16
C ASN A 49 16.92 -6.18 -30.89
N THR A 50 16.51 -5.07 -30.32
CA THR A 50 16.79 -3.70 -30.76
C THR A 50 18.13 -3.18 -30.27
N GLY A 51 18.88 -3.95 -29.49
CA GLY A 51 20.14 -3.57 -28.86
C GLY A 51 19.99 -2.75 -27.56
N VAL A 52 18.77 -2.55 -27.08
CA VAL A 52 18.54 -1.83 -25.81
C VAL A 52 18.90 -2.72 -24.64
N LEU A 53 19.92 -2.30 -23.89
CA LEU A 53 20.40 -2.95 -22.67
C LEU A 53 19.72 -2.37 -21.43
N ARG A 54 19.39 -3.25 -20.47
CA ARG A 54 18.90 -2.89 -19.13
C ARG A 54 19.59 -3.73 -18.07
N HIS A 55 20.02 -3.07 -17.01
CA HIS A 55 20.52 -3.74 -15.82
C HIS A 55 19.37 -4.08 -14.88
N CYS A 56 19.33 -5.32 -14.44
CA CYS A 56 18.28 -5.86 -13.60
C CYS A 56 18.87 -6.46 -12.33
N TYR A 57 18.18 -6.24 -11.23
CA TYR A 57 18.53 -6.71 -9.90
C TYR A 57 17.32 -7.40 -9.30
N ILE A 58 17.49 -8.58 -8.74
CA ILE A 58 16.40 -9.34 -8.14
C ILE A 58 16.83 -9.95 -6.81
N TYR A 59 15.94 -9.87 -5.84
CA TYR A 59 15.96 -10.74 -4.66
C TYR A 59 14.91 -11.83 -4.85
N GLU A 60 15.32 -13.07 -4.65
CA GLU A 60 14.44 -14.21 -4.46
C GLU A 60 14.41 -14.54 -2.97
N VAL A 61 13.21 -14.52 -2.37
CA VAL A 61 13.01 -14.71 -0.92
C VAL A 61 12.17 -15.94 -0.69
N ASP A 62 12.74 -16.94 -0.03
CA ASP A 62 12.02 -18.10 0.50
C ASP A 62 11.26 -17.71 1.78
N LEU A 63 9.95 -17.61 1.68
CA LEU A 63 9.06 -17.22 2.77
C LEU A 63 8.79 -18.37 3.74
N THR A 64 9.10 -19.63 3.37
CA THR A 64 9.01 -20.77 4.28
C THR A 64 10.12 -20.79 5.32
N ASN A 65 11.21 -20.06 5.06
CA ASN A 65 12.30 -19.94 6.01
C ASN A 65 11.83 -19.09 7.22
N PRO A 66 11.89 -19.65 8.44
CA PRO A 66 11.36 -18.97 9.63
C PRO A 66 12.08 -17.67 9.98
N TYR A 67 13.30 -17.48 9.49
CA TYR A 67 14.11 -16.28 9.76
C TYR A 67 13.86 -15.14 8.77
N ASN A 68 13.13 -15.39 7.67
CA ASN A 68 12.83 -14.36 6.70
C ASN A 68 11.52 -13.66 7.04
N THR A 69 11.54 -12.33 6.94
CA THR A 69 10.36 -11.47 6.97
C THR A 69 10.41 -10.50 5.81
N VAL A 70 9.25 -10.14 5.30
CA VAL A 70 9.08 -9.08 4.31
C VAL A 70 8.17 -8.04 4.94
N GLU A 71 8.64 -6.81 5.00
CA GLU A 71 7.95 -5.74 5.71
C GLU A 71 7.70 -4.55 4.77
N GLU A 72 6.50 -4.02 4.84
CA GLU A 72 6.20 -2.72 4.29
C GLU A 72 6.87 -1.65 5.18
N SER A 73 7.56 -0.71 4.57
CA SER A 73 8.25 0.35 5.28
C SER A 73 7.82 1.72 4.79
N HIS A 74 7.43 2.56 5.71
CA HIS A 74 7.25 3.99 5.50
C HIS A 74 7.99 4.76 6.60
N HIS A 75 8.15 6.06 6.43
CA HIS A 75 8.63 6.92 7.51
C HIS A 75 7.84 6.66 8.81
N THR A 76 8.44 6.96 9.96
CA THR A 76 7.78 6.76 11.28
C THR A 76 6.38 7.35 11.37
N THR A 77 6.05 8.27 10.49
CA THR A 77 4.71 8.85 10.33
C THR A 77 4.37 8.99 8.85
N ILE A 78 3.11 8.68 8.49
CA ILE A 78 2.58 8.91 7.14
C ILE A 78 2.58 10.42 6.85
N GLY A 79 2.94 10.80 5.62
CA GLY A 79 3.04 12.21 5.21
C GLY A 79 4.47 12.73 5.17
N TYR A 80 5.44 11.86 5.42
CA TYR A 80 6.86 12.16 5.22
C TYR A 80 7.48 11.12 4.29
N THR A 81 8.41 11.57 3.45
CA THR A 81 9.20 10.68 2.60
C THR A 81 10.50 10.32 3.30
N GLU A 82 10.97 9.11 3.03
CA GLU A 82 12.23 8.58 3.53
C GLU A 82 13.00 7.97 2.37
N ARG A 83 14.32 8.17 2.33
CA ARG A 83 15.16 7.48 1.34
C ARG A 83 15.28 6.01 1.72
N MET A 84 15.35 5.12 0.74
CA MET A 84 15.47 3.67 0.98
C MET A 84 16.67 3.33 1.86
N ALA A 85 17.80 4.01 1.68
CA ALA A 85 18.99 3.81 2.53
C ALA A 85 18.74 4.21 4.00
N GLU A 86 17.94 5.25 4.24
CA GLU A 86 17.56 5.69 5.58
C GLU A 86 16.58 4.69 6.23
N ALA A 87 15.59 4.22 5.46
CA ALA A 87 14.67 3.17 5.89
C ALA A 87 15.41 1.88 6.24
N HIS A 88 16.34 1.46 5.38
CA HIS A 88 17.19 0.30 5.61
C HIS A 88 17.98 0.44 6.91
N ALA A 89 18.68 1.56 7.11
CA ALA A 89 19.46 1.82 8.32
C ALA A 89 18.60 1.88 9.59
N ARG A 90 17.36 2.40 9.49
CA ARG A 90 16.42 2.47 10.61
C ARG A 90 15.88 1.10 11.02
N LEU A 91 15.67 0.23 10.03
CA LEU A 91 15.10 -1.12 10.25
C LEU A 91 16.18 -2.14 10.65
N ASP A 92 17.45 -1.87 10.32
CA ASP A 92 18.55 -2.78 10.65
C ASP A 92 18.88 -2.71 12.15
N ALA A 93 18.66 -3.81 12.86
CA ALA A 93 18.84 -3.90 14.31
C ALA A 93 19.38 -5.29 14.70
N PRO A 94 19.91 -5.46 15.92
CA PRO A 94 20.24 -6.77 16.44
C PRO A 94 19.02 -7.72 16.38
N ASN A 95 19.20 -8.90 15.80
CA ASN A 95 18.16 -9.91 15.54
C ASN A 95 17.09 -9.51 14.52
N HIS A 96 17.26 -8.38 13.85
CA HIS A 96 16.38 -7.92 12.76
C HIS A 96 17.25 -7.23 11.70
N ARG A 97 17.89 -8.03 10.87
CA ARG A 97 18.82 -7.53 9.84
C ARG A 97 18.07 -7.19 8.57
N SER A 98 18.17 -5.94 8.13
CA SER A 98 17.67 -5.54 6.82
C SER A 98 18.66 -6.02 5.73
N ILE A 99 18.20 -6.87 4.82
CA ILE A 99 19.04 -7.47 3.78
C ILE A 99 18.95 -6.67 2.47
N GLY A 100 17.76 -6.19 2.12
CA GLY A 100 17.52 -5.43 0.91
C GLY A 100 16.15 -4.79 0.91
N SER A 101 15.96 -3.82 0.05
CA SER A 101 14.69 -3.10 -0.10
C SER A 101 14.47 -2.63 -1.52
N VAL A 102 13.20 -2.49 -1.88
CA VAL A 102 12.76 -1.89 -3.14
C VAL A 102 11.64 -0.89 -2.86
N ASN A 103 11.53 0.12 -3.71
CA ASN A 103 10.41 1.07 -3.59
C ASN A 103 9.10 0.42 -4.06
N CYS A 104 8.01 0.81 -3.44
CA CYS A 104 6.66 0.39 -3.80
C CYS A 104 5.68 1.55 -3.58
N ASN A 105 4.42 1.32 -3.93
CA ASN A 105 3.34 2.27 -3.80
C ASN A 105 3.57 3.60 -4.56
N PHE A 106 2.53 4.42 -4.59
CA PHE A 106 2.58 5.80 -5.04
C PHE A 106 2.25 6.72 -3.88
N TRP A 107 2.82 7.91 -3.88
CA TRP A 107 2.57 8.91 -2.85
C TRP A 107 2.27 10.27 -3.46
N ILE A 108 1.64 11.13 -2.70
CA ILE A 108 1.36 12.51 -3.07
C ILE A 108 2.67 13.29 -3.08
N VAL A 109 3.06 13.80 -4.25
CA VAL A 109 4.39 14.42 -4.48
C VAL A 109 4.38 15.94 -4.43
N SER A 110 3.22 16.57 -4.57
CA SER A 110 3.13 18.04 -4.62
C SER A 110 1.84 18.56 -3.98
N THR A 111 1.91 19.82 -3.58
CA THR A 111 0.76 20.58 -3.07
C THR A 111 -0.34 20.80 -4.11
N GLN A 112 -0.05 20.66 -5.40
CA GLN A 112 -1.04 20.78 -6.48
C GLN A 112 -1.90 19.54 -6.62
N ASP A 113 -1.33 18.36 -6.33
CA ASP A 113 -2.07 17.09 -6.26
C ASP A 113 -2.90 17.00 -4.97
N GLU A 114 -2.64 17.90 -4.04
CA GLU A 114 -3.24 17.99 -2.72
C GLU A 114 -4.66 18.58 -2.71
N GLY A 115 -5.23 18.94 -3.84
CA GLY A 115 -6.60 19.47 -3.89
C GLY A 115 -7.61 18.61 -3.12
N GLN A 116 -7.31 17.34 -2.94
CA GLN A 116 -8.11 16.40 -2.14
C GLN A 116 -7.51 16.05 -0.77
N TYR A 117 -6.19 16.12 -0.60
CA TYR A 117 -5.48 15.59 0.58
C TYR A 117 -4.69 16.62 1.39
N ASN A 118 -4.70 17.83 0.98
CA ASN A 118 -4.34 19.07 1.67
C ASN A 118 -3.18 19.00 2.68
N GLY A 119 -1.98 19.23 2.20
CA GLY A 119 -0.80 19.39 3.04
C GLY A 119 -0.13 18.08 3.47
N LEU A 120 -0.46 16.95 2.85
CA LEU A 120 0.07 15.64 3.21
C LEU A 120 0.95 15.05 2.09
N THR A 121 1.96 15.79 1.65
CA THR A 121 3.02 15.24 0.79
C THR A 121 3.60 13.97 1.46
N GLY A 122 3.77 12.92 0.68
CA GLY A 122 4.29 11.65 1.17
C GLY A 122 3.24 10.65 1.66
N VAL A 123 1.96 11.00 1.72
CA VAL A 123 0.88 10.05 2.00
C VAL A 123 0.74 9.07 0.84
N ALA A 124 0.59 7.79 1.16
CA ALA A 124 0.32 6.78 0.16
C ALA A 124 -1.00 7.08 -0.58
N CYS A 125 -0.95 6.99 -1.91
CA CYS A 125 -2.12 7.21 -2.76
C CYS A 125 -3.10 6.03 -2.71
N THR A 126 -2.61 4.85 -2.33
CA THR A 126 -3.35 3.59 -2.33
C THR A 126 -3.19 2.87 -1.01
N GLY A 127 -3.78 1.68 -0.87
CA GLY A 127 -3.75 0.91 0.37
C GLY A 127 -2.34 0.62 0.88
N GLN A 128 -2.18 0.70 2.18
CA GLN A 128 -0.94 0.43 2.89
C GLN A 128 -1.25 -0.18 4.26
N VAL A 129 -0.62 -1.32 4.55
CA VAL A 129 -0.69 -1.99 5.86
C VAL A 129 0.71 -2.37 6.28
N ARG A 130 1.05 -2.11 7.54
CA ARG A 130 2.30 -2.51 8.17
C ARG A 130 2.03 -3.20 9.50
N ASN A 131 2.49 -4.44 9.63
CA ASN A 131 2.31 -5.27 10.83
C ASN A 131 0.85 -5.32 11.30
N GLY A 132 -0.09 -5.54 10.37
CA GLY A 132 -1.53 -5.58 10.64
C GLY A 132 -2.20 -4.23 10.88
N LYS A 133 -1.43 -3.13 10.93
CA LYS A 133 -1.95 -1.79 11.15
C LYS A 133 -2.16 -1.06 9.83
N ILE A 134 -3.34 -0.50 9.66
CA ILE A 134 -3.71 0.24 8.46
C ILE A 134 -2.98 1.59 8.42
N GLY A 135 -2.19 1.82 7.40
CA GLY A 135 -1.57 3.12 7.12
C GLY A 135 -2.43 3.99 6.21
N ALA A 136 -2.90 3.42 5.12
CA ALA A 136 -3.81 4.06 4.17
C ALA A 136 -4.79 3.03 3.63
N ASN A 137 -6.06 3.43 3.46
CA ASN A 137 -7.09 2.56 2.91
C ASN A 137 -6.96 2.38 1.40
N ILE A 138 -7.53 1.29 0.90
CA ILE A 138 -7.76 1.08 -0.52
C ILE A 138 -8.76 2.12 -0.98
N THR A 139 -8.42 2.87 -2.01
CA THR A 139 -9.29 3.90 -2.58
C THR A 139 -9.54 3.64 -4.05
N ASN A 140 -10.67 4.14 -4.53
CA ASN A 140 -10.97 4.23 -5.95
C ASN A 140 -10.26 5.44 -6.58
N TRP A 141 -9.15 5.87 -6.03
CA TRP A 141 -8.43 7.00 -6.57
C TRP A 141 -7.78 6.63 -7.89
N ASN A 142 -8.06 7.44 -8.87
CA ASN A 142 -7.46 7.34 -10.18
C ASN A 142 -6.01 7.84 -10.09
N ILE A 143 -5.04 6.95 -10.13
CA ILE A 143 -3.61 7.29 -10.24
C ILE A 143 -3.28 7.74 -11.68
N GLY A 144 -4.28 7.90 -12.51
CA GLY A 144 -4.12 8.31 -13.89
C GLY A 144 -3.40 9.65 -13.98
N HIS A 145 -2.14 9.63 -14.30
CA HIS A 145 -1.32 10.80 -14.61
C HIS A 145 -1.90 11.57 -15.79
N GLY A 146 -2.97 12.34 -15.57
CA GLY A 146 -3.59 13.16 -16.58
C GLY A 146 -4.27 12.41 -17.72
N SER A 147 -4.36 11.11 -17.68
CA SER A 147 -5.11 10.33 -18.65
C SER A 147 -6.60 10.51 -18.37
N ALA A 148 -7.32 11.07 -19.32
CA ALA A 148 -8.78 11.11 -19.33
C ALA A 148 -9.40 9.73 -19.57
N ASP A 149 -8.60 8.66 -19.64
CA ASP A 149 -9.09 7.31 -19.85
C ASP A 149 -9.62 6.73 -18.54
N PRO A 150 -10.94 6.61 -18.39
CA PRO A 150 -11.55 6.07 -17.19
C PRO A 150 -11.24 4.58 -16.96
N VAL A 151 -10.62 3.90 -17.92
CA VAL A 151 -10.24 2.49 -17.81
C VAL A 151 -8.89 2.32 -17.15
N LEU A 152 -7.99 3.27 -17.29
CA LEU A 152 -6.56 3.12 -16.95
C LEU A 152 -6.19 3.61 -15.56
N GLY A 153 -7.02 4.34 -14.91
CA GLY A 153 -6.73 4.90 -13.60
C GLY A 153 -7.67 4.45 -12.50
N ARG A 154 -8.34 3.32 -12.64
CA ARG A 154 -9.22 2.80 -11.61
C ARG A 154 -8.43 2.01 -10.58
N SER A 155 -8.83 2.09 -9.32
CA SER A 155 -8.32 1.22 -8.27
C SER A 155 -8.43 -0.27 -8.61
N GLN A 156 -9.35 -0.62 -9.48
CA GLN A 156 -9.54 -1.97 -10.02
C GLN A 156 -8.34 -2.50 -10.80
N ASP A 157 -7.48 -1.61 -11.30
CA ASP A 157 -6.28 -1.99 -12.05
C ASP A 157 -5.02 -2.01 -11.18
N ILE A 158 -5.14 -1.62 -9.92
CA ILE A 158 -4.01 -1.61 -8.98
C ILE A 158 -3.81 -3.00 -8.43
N GLY A 159 -2.61 -3.54 -8.66
CA GLY A 159 -2.16 -4.75 -8.01
C GLY A 159 -1.54 -4.42 -6.64
N TYR A 160 -1.87 -5.19 -5.65
CA TYR A 160 -1.30 -5.10 -4.31
C TYR A 160 -0.46 -6.34 -4.03
N LEU A 161 0.77 -6.12 -3.55
CA LEU A 161 1.51 -7.15 -2.86
C LEU A 161 1.03 -7.21 -1.42
N MET A 162 0.61 -8.37 -0.95
CA MET A 162 0.19 -8.63 0.40
C MET A 162 1.02 -9.78 0.98
N ILE A 163 1.37 -9.67 2.26
CA ILE A 163 1.93 -10.76 3.07
C ILE A 163 0.93 -11.03 4.19
N ASP A 164 0.52 -12.28 4.32
CA ASP A 164 -0.40 -12.71 5.37
C ASP A 164 0.34 -13.09 6.69
N ASP A 165 -0.42 -13.45 7.71
CA ASP A 165 0.09 -13.87 9.02
C ASP A 165 0.81 -15.23 9.00
N GLN A 166 0.68 -15.98 7.90
CA GLN A 166 1.44 -17.21 7.64
C GLN A 166 2.69 -16.97 6.79
N LYS A 167 3.05 -15.70 6.56
CA LYS A 167 4.14 -15.26 5.69
C LYS A 167 3.97 -15.62 4.21
N ARG A 168 2.79 -15.93 3.75
CA ARG A 168 2.53 -16.20 2.34
C ARG A 168 2.37 -14.87 1.59
N ALA A 169 2.97 -14.80 0.40
CA ALA A 169 2.85 -13.64 -0.46
C ALA A 169 1.71 -13.81 -1.46
N HIS A 170 0.95 -12.75 -1.67
CA HIS A 170 -0.14 -12.69 -2.64
C HIS A 170 -0.01 -11.43 -3.48
N ILE A 171 -0.38 -11.52 -4.75
CA ILE A 171 -0.60 -10.35 -5.59
C ILE A 171 -2.03 -10.41 -6.09
N ASP A 172 -2.88 -9.52 -5.60
CA ASP A 172 -4.27 -9.41 -6.05
C ASP A 172 -4.76 -7.96 -6.02
N GLN A 173 -5.95 -7.74 -6.51
CA GLN A 173 -6.74 -6.53 -6.30
C GLN A 173 -7.50 -6.68 -5.01
N PHE A 174 -7.61 -5.61 -4.23
CA PHE A 174 -8.33 -5.62 -2.96
C PHE A 174 -9.49 -4.64 -2.99
N SER A 175 -10.56 -5.01 -2.32
CA SER A 175 -11.73 -4.17 -2.07
C SER A 175 -11.80 -3.77 -0.60
N TRP A 176 -12.30 -2.56 -0.35
CA TRP A 176 -12.45 -1.99 0.99
C TRP A 176 -13.84 -2.23 1.54
N ASP A 177 -13.93 -2.72 2.77
CA ASP A 177 -15.17 -3.03 3.46
C ASP A 177 -14.99 -2.81 4.98
N ALA A 178 -14.78 -1.56 5.39
CA ALA A 178 -14.53 -1.22 6.78
C ALA A 178 -15.75 -0.53 7.40
N HIS A 179 -16.07 -0.88 8.63
CA HIS A 179 -17.25 -0.38 9.35
C HIS A 179 -16.95 -0.17 10.84
N ILE A 180 -17.63 0.81 11.44
CA ILE A 180 -17.73 0.97 12.89
C ILE A 180 -19.17 0.70 13.33
N ALA A 181 -19.33 0.01 14.46
CA ALA A 181 -20.62 -0.26 15.10
C ALA A 181 -20.68 0.36 16.51
N ILE A 182 -21.82 0.98 16.82
CA ILE A 182 -22.15 1.56 18.12
C ILE A 182 -23.54 1.05 18.48
N GLY A 183 -23.65 0.23 19.53
CA GLY A 183 -24.89 -0.50 19.81
C GLY A 183 -25.31 -1.36 18.62
N ASP A 184 -26.56 -1.23 18.20
CA ASP A 184 -27.15 -2.00 17.08
C ASP A 184 -26.98 -1.31 15.71
N GLN A 185 -26.28 -0.19 15.65
CA GLN A 185 -26.09 0.57 14.42
C GLN A 185 -24.66 0.42 13.91
N ALA A 186 -24.49 0.38 12.58
CA ALA A 186 -23.18 0.35 11.94
C ALA A 186 -23.09 1.40 10.83
N MET A 187 -21.90 1.92 10.61
CA MET A 187 -21.61 2.88 9.54
C MET A 187 -20.27 2.59 8.86
N PRO A 188 -20.18 2.73 7.53
CA PRO A 188 -18.92 2.54 6.82
C PRO A 188 -17.84 3.52 7.27
N ILE A 189 -16.61 3.02 7.41
CA ILE A 189 -15.39 3.83 7.52
C ILE A 189 -14.91 4.09 6.10
N LYS A 190 -14.98 5.32 5.67
CA LYS A 190 -14.67 5.68 4.28
C LYS A 190 -13.19 5.78 4.01
N GLU A 191 -12.43 6.30 4.96
CA GLU A 191 -11.01 6.56 4.82
C GLU A 191 -10.24 6.35 6.11
N THR A 192 -8.92 6.20 5.96
CA THR A 192 -7.98 6.10 7.08
C THR A 192 -6.83 7.07 6.88
N ASN A 193 -6.47 7.79 7.93
CA ASN A 193 -5.31 8.69 8.01
C ASN A 193 -5.26 9.79 6.93
N ARG A 194 -6.38 10.13 6.34
CA ARG A 194 -6.47 11.16 5.32
C ARG A 194 -7.35 12.31 5.79
N ASN A 195 -6.82 13.51 5.72
CA ASN A 195 -7.57 14.74 5.94
C ASN A 195 -8.00 15.29 4.57
N ARG A 196 -9.09 14.78 4.03
CA ARG A 196 -9.63 15.29 2.76
C ARG A 196 -10.00 16.76 2.83
N ASN A 197 -9.79 17.45 1.70
CA ASN A 197 -10.35 18.79 1.47
C ASN A 197 -11.85 18.80 1.23
N ASN A 198 -12.38 17.71 0.75
CA ASN A 198 -13.80 17.55 0.52
C ASN A 198 -14.29 16.34 1.31
N PRO A 199 -14.48 16.48 2.63
CA PRO A 199 -15.21 15.48 3.35
C PRO A 199 -16.60 15.47 2.75
N SER A 200 -17.04 14.36 2.20
CA SER A 200 -18.46 14.20 2.04
C SER A 200 -19.05 14.33 3.44
N ASP A 201 -20.07 15.16 3.58
CA ASP A 201 -20.65 15.55 4.86
C ASP A 201 -21.36 14.40 5.59
N ASN A 202 -21.19 13.17 5.12
CA ASN A 202 -21.95 12.00 5.54
C ASN A 202 -21.04 10.78 5.78
N GLU A 203 -19.78 11.01 6.14
CA GLU A 203 -18.81 9.92 6.27
C GLU A 203 -18.19 9.86 7.66
N VAL A 204 -17.69 8.66 7.98
CA VAL A 204 -16.76 8.44 9.10
C VAL A 204 -15.37 8.19 8.54
N VAL A 205 -14.38 8.88 9.10
CA VAL A 205 -12.97 8.73 8.80
C VAL A 205 -12.24 8.25 10.05
N LEU A 206 -11.34 7.30 9.89
CA LEU A 206 -10.52 6.73 10.94
C LEU A 206 -9.12 7.35 10.91
N PHE A 207 -8.57 7.64 12.09
CA PHE A 207 -7.17 8.02 12.28
C PHE A 207 -6.51 7.14 13.33
N ASN A 208 -5.25 6.83 13.11
CA ASN A 208 -4.39 6.13 14.06
C ASN A 208 -3.03 6.85 14.19
N SER A 209 -2.15 6.35 15.04
CA SER A 209 -0.87 6.98 15.37
C SER A 209 0.14 7.03 14.21
N ASP A 210 -0.13 6.38 13.08
CA ASP A 210 0.70 6.49 11.87
C ASP A 210 0.42 7.78 11.10
N MET A 211 -0.64 8.51 11.46
CA MET A 211 -0.92 9.79 10.83
C MET A 211 0.22 10.80 11.04
N GLY A 212 0.68 11.43 9.95
CA GLY A 212 1.89 12.22 9.91
C GLY A 212 1.95 13.40 10.88
N THR A 213 0.84 14.05 11.13
CA THR A 213 0.77 15.17 12.08
C THR A 213 0.62 14.71 13.53
N LYS A 214 0.40 13.42 13.76
CA LYS A 214 0.04 12.83 15.07
C LYS A 214 -1.13 13.53 15.79
N ALA A 215 -1.86 14.33 15.05
CA ALA A 215 -3.08 15.00 15.49
C ALA A 215 -3.99 15.24 14.29
N THR A 216 -5.29 15.19 14.52
CA THR A 216 -6.28 15.51 13.49
C THR A 216 -6.27 17.00 13.17
N LEU A 217 -6.78 17.41 12.01
CA LEU A 217 -7.00 18.83 11.73
C LEU A 217 -8.11 19.38 12.62
N THR A 218 -7.96 20.65 13.02
CA THR A 218 -9.05 21.36 13.72
C THR A 218 -10.20 21.68 12.76
N LYS A 219 -11.40 21.82 13.31
CA LYS A 219 -12.60 22.20 12.56
C LYS A 219 -12.38 23.50 11.76
N ASP A 220 -11.78 24.52 12.39
CA ASP A 220 -11.55 25.82 11.75
C ASP A 220 -10.63 25.70 10.53
N VAL A 221 -9.58 24.87 10.61
CA VAL A 221 -8.70 24.60 9.48
C VAL A 221 -9.45 23.90 8.37
N ILE A 222 -10.27 22.91 8.68
CA ILE A 222 -11.07 22.18 7.68
C ILE A 222 -12.07 23.15 7.02
N ASP A 223 -12.81 23.90 7.81
CA ASP A 223 -13.83 24.81 7.29
C ASP A 223 -13.23 25.95 6.46
N ALA A 224 -12.11 26.52 6.88
CA ALA A 224 -11.41 27.54 6.10
C ALA A 224 -10.96 27.01 4.73
N ARG A 225 -10.52 25.77 4.67
CA ARG A 225 -10.09 25.13 3.43
C ARG A 225 -11.23 24.81 2.47
N LEU A 226 -12.38 24.44 3.04
CA LEU A 226 -13.55 24.00 2.28
C LEU A 226 -14.56 25.12 2.00
N GLY A 227 -14.38 26.29 2.61
CA GLY A 227 -15.38 27.34 2.57
C GLY A 227 -16.68 26.95 3.25
N THR A 228 -16.61 26.11 4.30
CA THR A 228 -17.77 25.57 5.01
C THR A 228 -17.76 26.00 6.48
N ASN A 229 -18.85 25.75 7.18
CA ASN A 229 -18.93 25.84 8.64
C ASN A 229 -19.81 24.68 9.16
N LEU A 230 -19.35 23.46 8.95
CA LEU A 230 -20.11 22.27 9.30
C LEU A 230 -19.68 21.71 10.66
N PRO A 231 -20.62 21.33 11.52
CA PRO A 231 -20.30 20.69 12.78
C PRO A 231 -19.65 19.32 12.53
N MET A 232 -18.70 18.98 13.40
CA MET A 232 -18.04 17.69 13.40
C MET A 232 -17.94 17.11 14.80
N ILE A 233 -17.63 15.84 14.87
CA ILE A 233 -17.35 15.12 16.12
C ILE A 233 -16.17 14.17 15.90
N GLU A 234 -15.38 13.97 16.93
CA GLU A 234 -14.36 12.93 17.01
C GLU A 234 -14.60 12.09 18.26
N LEU A 235 -14.65 10.78 18.08
CA LEU A 235 -14.57 9.82 19.16
C LEU A 235 -13.14 9.33 19.29
N VAL A 236 -12.56 9.46 20.49
CA VAL A 236 -11.26 8.87 20.82
C VAL A 236 -11.53 7.53 21.49
N VAL A 237 -11.07 6.47 20.87
CA VAL A 237 -11.31 5.10 21.30
C VAL A 237 -9.99 4.47 21.71
N LYS A 238 -9.89 4.04 22.96
CA LYS A 238 -8.78 3.22 23.44
C LYS A 238 -9.02 1.77 23.01
N LEU A 239 -8.08 1.19 22.31
CA LEU A 239 -8.21 -0.18 21.81
C LEU A 239 -8.00 -1.20 22.92
N ASP A 240 -8.75 -2.29 22.87
CA ASP A 240 -8.62 -3.43 23.78
C ASP A 240 -7.56 -4.45 23.27
N GLN A 241 -7.06 -4.28 22.04
CA GLN A 241 -6.15 -5.19 21.36
C GLN A 241 -5.27 -4.45 20.34
N ASP A 242 -4.24 -5.13 19.84
CA ASP A 242 -3.43 -4.64 18.73
C ASP A 242 -4.23 -4.52 17.43
N TRP A 243 -3.76 -3.69 16.50
CA TRP A 243 -4.37 -3.53 15.20
C TRP A 243 -4.36 -4.84 14.40
N ALA A 244 -5.47 -5.11 13.75
CA ALA A 244 -5.61 -6.26 12.86
C ALA A 244 -6.53 -5.93 11.68
N ILE A 245 -6.20 -6.49 10.52
CA ILE A 245 -7.04 -6.42 9.32
C ILE A 245 -7.94 -7.66 9.28
N ASN A 246 -9.17 -7.48 8.83
CA ASN A 246 -10.18 -8.54 8.71
C ASN A 246 -10.60 -9.21 10.03
N GLN A 247 -10.27 -8.59 11.15
CA GLN A 247 -10.70 -9.03 12.47
C GLN A 247 -11.53 -7.95 13.15
N HIS A 248 -12.46 -8.37 14.00
CA HIS A 248 -13.22 -7.45 14.82
C HIS A 248 -12.32 -6.82 15.87
N MET A 249 -12.27 -5.50 15.84
CA MET A 249 -11.55 -4.66 16.79
C MET A 249 -12.54 -4.11 17.81
N PHE A 250 -12.14 -4.04 19.07
CA PHE A 250 -12.94 -3.51 20.16
C PHE A 250 -12.19 -2.40 20.88
N GLY A 251 -12.93 -1.49 21.47
CA GLY A 251 -12.36 -0.43 22.28
C GLY A 251 -13.41 0.35 23.05
N GLU A 252 -12.95 1.21 23.93
CA GLU A 252 -13.76 2.06 24.77
C GLU A 252 -13.62 3.53 24.36
N VAL A 253 -14.73 4.23 24.24
CA VAL A 253 -14.74 5.68 24.03
C VAL A 253 -14.23 6.38 25.28
N VAL A 254 -13.05 6.96 25.19
CA VAL A 254 -12.40 7.66 26.32
C VAL A 254 -12.56 9.17 26.27
N SER A 255 -12.86 9.73 25.10
CA SER A 255 -13.06 11.17 24.92
C SER A 255 -13.89 11.45 23.68
N ILE A 256 -14.61 12.57 23.72
CA ILE A 256 -15.39 13.12 22.61
C ILE A 256 -14.93 14.56 22.38
N ASN A 257 -14.59 14.89 21.12
CA ASN A 257 -14.08 16.20 20.74
C ASN A 257 -14.88 16.76 19.56
N THR A 258 -15.32 18.00 19.61
CA THR A 258 -16.10 18.65 18.55
C THR A 258 -15.34 19.74 17.80
N VAL A 259 -14.09 20.01 18.20
CA VAL A 259 -13.25 21.05 17.60
C VAL A 259 -12.08 20.49 16.77
N GLY A 260 -11.82 19.20 16.86
CA GLY A 260 -10.66 18.56 16.21
C GLY A 260 -9.34 18.88 16.91
N GLY A 261 -8.22 18.67 16.22
CA GLY A 261 -6.89 18.81 16.81
C GLY A 261 -6.57 17.71 17.82
N THR A 262 -7.31 16.59 17.77
CA THR A 262 -7.11 15.47 18.69
C THR A 262 -5.76 14.82 18.44
N LYS A 263 -4.95 14.74 19.50
CA LYS A 263 -3.70 13.96 19.47
C LYS A 263 -4.02 12.48 19.33
N ILE A 264 -3.27 11.81 18.46
CA ILE A 264 -3.44 10.39 18.17
C ILE A 264 -2.26 9.64 18.77
N GLU A 265 -2.51 8.86 19.80
CA GLU A 265 -1.49 8.07 20.51
C GLU A 265 -1.51 6.61 20.04
N GLU A 266 -0.43 5.89 20.27
CA GLU A 266 -0.38 4.45 20.03
C GLU A 266 -1.41 3.73 20.92
N GLY A 267 -2.08 2.71 20.36
CA GLY A 267 -3.17 2.00 21.06
C GLY A 267 -4.51 2.74 21.05
N TYR A 268 -4.62 3.83 20.26
CA TYR A 268 -5.87 4.58 20.11
C TYR A 268 -6.30 4.67 18.65
N ALA A 269 -7.61 4.75 18.45
CA ALA A 269 -8.27 5.10 17.21
C ALA A 269 -9.08 6.40 17.41
N VAL A 270 -9.08 7.27 16.39
CA VAL A 270 -9.94 8.46 16.38
C VAL A 270 -10.89 8.35 15.20
N PHE A 271 -12.20 8.34 15.48
CA PHE A 271 -13.24 8.33 14.45
C PHE A 271 -13.84 9.72 14.32
N ARG A 272 -13.70 10.32 13.14
CA ARG A 272 -14.28 11.63 12.84
C ARG A 272 -15.50 11.48 11.97
N GLY A 273 -16.58 12.17 12.31
CA GLY A 273 -17.81 12.25 11.52
C GLY A 273 -18.26 13.68 11.29
N ARG A 274 -18.87 13.91 10.12
CA ARG A 274 -19.63 15.11 9.74
C ARG A 274 -20.97 14.66 9.18
N GLY A 275 -21.98 15.55 9.15
CA GLY A 275 -23.30 15.21 8.62
C GLY A 275 -23.89 13.96 9.28
N THR A 276 -24.31 12.96 8.47
CA THR A 276 -24.84 11.70 9.02
C THR A 276 -23.79 10.91 9.78
N GLY A 277 -22.51 11.01 9.42
CA GLY A 277 -21.39 10.44 10.18
C GLY A 277 -21.30 11.04 11.59
N LYS A 278 -21.49 12.37 11.71
CA LYS A 278 -21.58 13.02 13.02
C LYS A 278 -22.77 12.50 13.82
N THR A 279 -23.98 12.48 13.21
CA THR A 279 -25.19 12.01 13.88
C THR A 279 -25.05 10.58 14.40
N PHE A 280 -24.40 9.71 13.64
CA PHE A 280 -24.10 8.35 14.06
C PHE A 280 -23.13 8.31 15.24
N LEU A 281 -22.00 9.02 15.16
CA LEU A 281 -21.00 9.02 16.22
C LEU A 281 -21.49 9.67 17.51
N GLU A 282 -22.45 10.63 17.45
CA GLU A 282 -23.08 11.26 18.62
C GLU A 282 -23.94 10.31 19.47
N THR A 283 -24.24 9.12 18.97
CA THR A 283 -24.95 8.11 19.75
C THR A 283 -24.08 7.48 20.84
N ALA A 284 -22.74 7.57 20.69
CA ALA A 284 -21.81 7.07 21.69
C ALA A 284 -21.56 8.09 22.82
N LYS A 285 -21.25 7.58 23.99
CA LYS A 285 -20.84 8.32 25.20
C LYS A 285 -19.46 7.84 25.66
N VAL A 286 -18.79 8.66 26.43
CA VAL A 286 -17.57 8.23 27.13
C VAL A 286 -17.90 7.04 28.05
N GLY A 287 -17.09 5.99 27.94
CA GLY A 287 -17.28 4.70 28.61
C GLY A 287 -17.98 3.65 27.74
N ASP A 288 -18.61 4.03 26.62
CA ASP A 288 -19.26 3.05 25.75
C ASP A 288 -18.21 2.18 25.02
N LYS A 289 -18.56 0.91 24.83
CA LYS A 289 -17.79 0.00 23.99
C LYS A 289 -18.24 0.14 22.54
N VAL A 290 -17.26 0.22 21.66
CA VAL A 290 -17.45 0.24 20.21
C VAL A 290 -16.74 -0.93 19.58
N GLN A 291 -17.27 -1.38 18.45
CA GLN A 291 -16.67 -2.42 17.62
C GLN A 291 -16.43 -1.85 16.24
N PHE A 292 -15.32 -2.23 15.62
CA PHE A 292 -15.08 -1.90 14.22
C PHE A 292 -14.28 -3.01 13.53
N ILE A 293 -14.29 -2.98 12.22
CA ILE A 293 -13.50 -3.86 11.37
C ILE A 293 -12.86 -3.06 10.26
N ILE A 294 -11.58 -3.30 10.02
CA ILE A 294 -10.90 -2.87 8.80
C ILE A 294 -10.97 -4.02 7.82
N GLY A 295 -12.06 -4.04 7.05
CA GLY A 295 -12.33 -5.11 6.10
C GLY A 295 -11.61 -4.86 4.77
N MET A 296 -10.85 -5.86 4.34
CA MET A 296 -10.25 -5.92 3.01
C MET A 296 -10.40 -7.35 2.48
N TYR A 297 -10.79 -7.51 1.24
CA TYR A 297 -10.89 -8.82 0.62
C TYR A 297 -10.30 -8.81 -0.77
N GLU A 298 -9.77 -9.95 -1.17
CA GLU A 298 -9.27 -10.15 -2.52
C GLU A 298 -10.43 -10.11 -3.51
N SER A 299 -10.34 -9.24 -4.50
CA SER A 299 -11.45 -8.98 -5.41
C SER A 299 -11.79 -10.17 -6.32
N HIS A 300 -10.84 -11.09 -6.52
CA HIS A 300 -11.04 -12.25 -7.37
C HIS A 300 -11.47 -13.50 -6.62
N SER A 301 -10.86 -13.77 -5.46
CA SER A 301 -11.18 -14.95 -4.63
C SER A 301 -12.28 -14.66 -3.61
N LEU A 302 -12.50 -13.40 -3.27
CA LEU A 302 -13.33 -12.93 -2.16
C LEU A 302 -12.82 -13.37 -0.79
N GLU A 303 -11.58 -13.85 -0.72
CA GLU A 303 -10.95 -14.24 0.54
C GLU A 303 -10.63 -13.01 1.39
N ARG A 304 -10.63 -13.20 2.71
CA ARG A 304 -10.31 -12.20 3.72
C ARG A 304 -9.10 -12.68 4.55
N PRO A 305 -7.89 -12.59 3.99
CA PRO A 305 -6.70 -13.03 4.71
C PRO A 305 -6.38 -12.09 5.89
N ASN A 306 -5.66 -12.58 6.88
CA ASN A 306 -5.06 -11.75 7.92
C ASN A 306 -3.86 -11.00 7.33
N ILE A 307 -4.06 -9.77 6.92
CA ILE A 307 -3.05 -8.99 6.22
C ILE A 307 -2.06 -8.40 7.22
N MET A 308 -0.80 -8.80 7.12
CA MET A 308 0.29 -8.23 7.91
C MET A 308 0.98 -7.08 7.18
N GLN A 309 1.23 -7.24 5.89
CA GLN A 309 1.86 -6.22 5.06
C GLN A 309 1.04 -6.04 3.78
N LEU A 310 0.85 -4.81 3.34
CA LEU A 310 0.21 -4.50 2.06
C LEU A 310 0.85 -3.27 1.45
N SER A 311 1.23 -3.38 0.19
CA SER A 311 1.70 -2.25 -0.60
C SER A 311 1.23 -2.38 -2.04
N ALA A 312 1.09 -1.25 -2.72
CA ALA A 312 0.54 -1.22 -4.07
C ALA A 312 1.59 -1.10 -5.16
N GLY A 313 1.27 -1.63 -6.32
CA GLY A 313 1.90 -1.33 -7.60
C GLY A 313 0.92 -0.66 -8.55
N ASN A 314 1.38 -0.35 -9.76
CA ASN A 314 0.52 0.26 -10.78
C ASN A 314 -0.45 -0.76 -11.39
N CYS A 315 0.00 -1.98 -11.66
CA CYS A 315 -0.80 -2.99 -12.35
C CYS A 315 -0.20 -4.39 -12.28
N TYR A 316 -1.01 -5.35 -12.70
CA TYR A 316 -0.53 -6.67 -13.05
C TYR A 316 0.14 -6.68 -14.42
N VAL A 317 1.35 -7.19 -14.47
CA VAL A 317 2.02 -7.54 -15.71
C VAL A 317 1.63 -8.96 -16.13
N MET A 318 1.56 -9.86 -15.16
CA MET A 318 1.25 -11.27 -15.34
C MET A 318 0.29 -11.74 -14.25
N ARG A 319 -0.60 -12.62 -14.61
CA ARG A 319 -1.51 -13.30 -13.69
C ARG A 319 -1.63 -14.77 -14.08
N GLU A 320 -1.52 -15.67 -13.12
CA GLU A 320 -1.62 -17.12 -13.32
C GLU A 320 -0.72 -17.62 -14.47
N GLY A 321 0.50 -17.07 -14.55
CA GLY A 321 1.48 -17.41 -15.60
C GLY A 321 1.18 -16.85 -16.99
N LYS A 322 0.17 -15.98 -17.12
CA LYS A 322 -0.21 -15.36 -18.40
C LYS A 322 -0.07 -13.84 -18.33
N LEU A 323 0.40 -13.25 -19.43
CA LEU A 323 0.41 -11.79 -19.58
C LEU A 323 -1.03 -11.25 -19.54
N THR A 324 -1.22 -10.13 -18.86
CA THR A 324 -2.53 -9.48 -18.78
C THR A 324 -2.85 -8.70 -20.06
N ASN A 325 -4.15 -8.53 -20.35
CA ASN A 325 -4.62 -7.74 -21.50
C ASN A 325 -4.61 -6.23 -21.23
N ARG A 326 -3.75 -5.76 -20.34
CA ARG A 326 -3.65 -4.35 -20.04
C ARG A 326 -3.27 -3.55 -21.29
N ASN A 327 -3.77 -2.34 -21.40
CA ASN A 327 -3.30 -1.38 -22.39
C ASN A 327 -1.93 -0.85 -21.98
N TRP A 328 -0.89 -1.30 -22.67
CA TRP A 328 0.50 -0.90 -22.44
C TRP A 328 0.87 0.44 -23.09
N ASN A 329 -0.06 1.06 -23.83
CA ASN A 329 0.16 2.33 -24.52
C ASN A 329 -0.06 3.56 -23.63
N GLU A 330 -0.20 3.39 -22.32
CA GLU A 330 -0.20 4.51 -21.39
C GLU A 330 1.12 5.27 -21.47
N ASP A 331 1.07 6.58 -21.48
CA ASP A 331 2.24 7.45 -21.47
C ASP A 331 3.26 7.08 -20.38
N TYR A 332 2.78 6.70 -19.22
CA TYR A 332 3.63 6.30 -18.10
C TYR A 332 4.37 4.99 -18.39
N ASN A 333 3.70 3.99 -18.95
CA ASN A 333 4.29 2.70 -19.26
C ASN A 333 5.26 2.75 -20.46
N ASN A 334 5.02 3.66 -21.39
CA ASN A 334 5.85 3.85 -22.59
C ASN A 334 7.13 4.67 -22.33
N LYS A 335 7.26 5.30 -21.16
CA LYS A 335 8.44 6.08 -20.83
C LYS A 335 9.58 5.18 -20.33
N ASN A 336 10.80 5.52 -20.74
CA ASN A 336 12.01 4.88 -20.28
C ASN A 336 12.37 5.29 -18.85
N TYR A 337 11.63 4.78 -17.88
CA TYR A 337 11.91 4.96 -16.46
C TYR A 337 12.49 3.68 -15.85
N PRO A 338 13.24 3.79 -14.74
CA PRO A 338 13.48 2.63 -13.89
C PRO A 338 12.16 1.99 -13.47
N ARG A 339 12.16 0.68 -13.25
CA ARG A 339 10.96 -0.06 -12.86
C ARG A 339 11.25 -0.93 -11.64
N THR A 340 10.27 -0.99 -10.76
CA THR A 340 10.22 -1.99 -9.69
C THR A 340 9.09 -2.95 -10.00
N GLY A 341 9.32 -4.23 -9.75
CA GLY A 341 8.34 -5.27 -9.94
C GLY A 341 8.38 -6.30 -8.81
N PHE A 342 7.25 -6.93 -8.58
CA PHE A 342 7.11 -8.06 -7.66
C PHE A 342 6.58 -9.27 -8.39
N GLY A 343 7.05 -10.44 -8.00
CA GLY A 343 6.54 -11.72 -8.46
C GLY A 343 6.30 -12.65 -7.27
N VAL A 344 5.28 -13.47 -7.35
CA VAL A 344 4.93 -14.45 -6.33
C VAL A 344 4.77 -15.82 -6.97
N SER A 345 5.31 -16.85 -6.33
CA SER A 345 5.13 -18.23 -6.78
C SER A 345 3.68 -18.70 -6.61
N LYS A 346 3.29 -19.71 -7.39
CA LYS A 346 1.93 -20.27 -7.36
C LYS A 346 1.53 -20.81 -5.97
N ASP A 347 2.49 -21.29 -5.21
CA ASP A 347 2.30 -21.80 -3.85
C ASP A 347 2.42 -20.73 -2.77
N HIS A 348 2.61 -19.46 -3.16
CA HIS A 348 2.71 -18.31 -2.27
C HIS A 348 3.95 -18.27 -1.36
N ASN A 349 4.90 -19.15 -1.57
CA ASN A 349 6.06 -19.34 -0.69
C ASN A 349 7.34 -18.66 -1.13
N THR A 350 7.38 -18.17 -2.36
CA THR A 350 8.52 -17.41 -2.90
C THR A 350 8.10 -16.04 -3.37
N LEU A 351 8.81 -15.03 -2.93
CA LEU A 351 8.66 -13.65 -3.39
C LEU A 351 9.88 -13.23 -4.18
N TRP A 352 9.66 -12.67 -5.36
CA TRP A 352 10.67 -11.97 -6.14
C TRP A 352 10.44 -10.46 -6.06
N MET A 353 11.51 -9.74 -5.72
CA MET A 353 11.55 -8.28 -5.73
C MET A 353 12.58 -7.83 -6.75
N MET A 354 12.15 -7.15 -7.79
CA MET A 354 13.00 -6.79 -8.92
C MET A 354 13.09 -5.26 -9.11
N VAL A 355 14.27 -4.80 -9.44
CA VAL A 355 14.51 -3.45 -9.94
C VAL A 355 15.17 -3.55 -11.32
N MET A 356 14.69 -2.75 -12.26
CA MET A 356 15.26 -2.60 -13.59
C MET A 356 15.63 -1.15 -13.81
N GLU A 357 16.88 -0.89 -14.16
CA GLU A 357 17.36 0.46 -14.45
C GLU A 357 16.81 1.01 -15.77
N LYS A 358 16.83 2.33 -15.89
CA LYS A 358 16.57 3.00 -17.15
C LYS A 358 17.62 2.55 -18.18
N PRO A 359 17.24 2.31 -19.44
CA PRO A 359 18.22 2.08 -20.49
C PRO A 359 19.20 3.24 -20.57
N GLY A 360 20.47 2.92 -20.76
CA GLY A 360 21.55 3.88 -20.97
C GLY A 360 21.39 4.67 -22.26
#